data_6574d77d1e11855dae1f8fc8fc050ee4
#
_entry.id   6574d77d1e11855dae1f8fc8fc050ee4
#
_cell.length_a   1.000
_cell.length_b   1.000
_cell.length_c   1.000
_cell.angle_alpha   90.00
_cell.angle_beta   90.00
_cell.angle_gamma   90.00
#
_symmetry.space_group_name_H-M   'P 1'
#
loop_
_entity.id
_entity.type
_entity.pdbx_description
1 polymer ?
#
loop_
_entity_poly.entity_id
_entity_poly.type
_entity_poly.pdbx_seq_one_letter_code
_entity_poly.pdbx_strand_id
1 'polypeptide(L)'
;MMLFLRSLVANLYFYPAMALGFVVSLPVGVFSRPAMVAMWDKFLHLVIWSGMLKLCGITIEVRGKEYITPGVIFASKHESAFETYAYTDIIPHSVFVLKKELTYIPLFGWGQALYGMI
;
A
#
# COMPACT_ATOMS: atom_id res chain seq x y z
N MET A 1 14.85 -9.62 -22.02
CA MET A 1 14.65 -8.23 -22.46
C MET A 1 13.25 -7.70 -22.12
N MET A 2 12.17 -8.38 -22.50
CA MET A 2 10.79 -7.94 -22.24
C MET A 2 10.43 -7.82 -20.74
N LEU A 3 10.87 -8.77 -19.89
CA LEU A 3 10.67 -8.71 -18.43
C LEU A 3 11.39 -7.52 -17.79
N PHE A 4 12.61 -7.23 -18.24
CA PHE A 4 13.37 -6.08 -17.76
C PHE A 4 12.65 -4.75 -18.10
N LEU A 5 12.17 -4.60 -19.33
CA LEU A 5 11.43 -3.41 -19.73
C LEU A 5 10.12 -3.24 -18.95
N ARG A 6 9.37 -4.32 -18.75
CA ARG A 6 8.16 -4.29 -17.91
C ARG A 6 8.47 -3.89 -16.47
N SER A 7 9.52 -4.44 -15.88
CA SER A 7 9.96 -4.10 -14.52
C SER A 7 10.41 -2.63 -14.44
N LEU A 8 11.15 -2.14 -15.42
CA LEU A 8 11.57 -0.75 -15.48
C LEU A 8 10.38 0.21 -15.55
N VAL A 9 9.44 -0.06 -16.46
CA VAL A 9 8.22 0.75 -16.63
C VAL A 9 7.38 0.70 -15.34
N ALA A 10 7.23 -0.47 -14.73
CA ALA A 10 6.50 -0.63 -13.47
C ALA A 10 7.13 0.18 -12.32
N ASN A 11 8.45 0.18 -12.21
CA ASN A 11 9.15 0.99 -11.20
C ASN A 11 9.02 2.50 -11.48
N LEU A 12 9.18 2.92 -12.73
CA LEU A 12 9.00 4.32 -13.14
C LEU A 12 7.56 4.81 -12.95
N TYR A 13 6.59 3.92 -12.97
CA TYR A 13 5.21 4.23 -12.64
C TYR A 13 4.97 4.26 -11.13
N PHE A 14 5.40 3.21 -10.43
CA PHE A 14 5.07 2.99 -9.02
C PHE A 14 5.68 4.04 -8.08
N TYR A 15 6.99 4.27 -8.14
CA TYR A 15 7.65 5.18 -7.18
C TYR A 15 7.17 6.63 -7.29
N PRO A 16 7.04 7.23 -8.48
CA PRO A 16 6.49 8.59 -8.59
C PRO A 16 5.02 8.67 -8.17
N ALA A 17 4.21 7.64 -8.50
CA ALA A 17 2.81 7.59 -8.06
C ALA A 17 2.72 7.54 -6.54
N MET A 18 3.52 6.71 -5.87
CA MET A 18 3.55 6.62 -4.41
C MET A 18 4.02 7.94 -3.77
N ALA A 19 5.07 8.57 -4.31
CA ALA A 19 5.54 9.87 -3.82
C ALA A 19 4.44 10.94 -3.94
N LEU A 20 3.76 11.01 -5.08
CA LEU A 20 2.63 11.92 -5.28
C LEU A 20 1.48 11.61 -4.30
N GLY A 21 1.15 10.34 -4.12
CA GLY A 21 0.14 9.90 -3.16
C GLY A 21 0.43 10.39 -1.74
N PHE A 22 1.68 10.27 -1.27
CA PHE A 22 2.09 10.79 0.03
C PHE A 22 1.97 12.32 0.10
N VAL A 23 2.49 13.04 -0.91
CA VAL A 23 2.41 14.52 -0.94
C VAL A 23 0.98 15.02 -0.88
N VAL A 24 0.06 14.38 -1.59
CA VAL A 24 -1.36 14.77 -1.60
C VAL A 24 -2.09 14.33 -0.33
N SER A 25 -1.77 13.16 0.22
CA SER A 25 -2.47 12.60 1.37
C SER A 25 -2.11 13.27 2.70
N LEU A 26 -0.87 13.73 2.86
CA LEU A 26 -0.43 14.34 4.11
C LEU A 26 -1.26 15.56 4.54
N PRO A 27 -1.49 16.57 3.69
CA PRO A 27 -2.35 17.70 4.05
C PRO A 27 -3.77 17.25 4.44
N VAL A 28 -4.35 16.30 3.69
CA VAL A 28 -5.68 15.76 4.01
C VAL A 28 -5.68 15.09 5.38
N GLY A 29 -4.63 14.33 5.71
CA GLY A 29 -4.48 13.65 6.99
C GLY A 29 -4.38 14.58 8.20
N VAL A 30 -3.79 15.75 8.02
CA VAL A 30 -3.72 16.78 9.09
C VAL A 30 -5.11 17.29 9.45
N PHE A 31 -6.00 17.46 8.47
CA PHE A 31 -7.38 17.95 8.70
C PHE A 31 -8.36 16.82 9.01
N SER A 32 -8.22 15.67 8.37
CA SER A 32 -9.15 14.55 8.53
C SER A 32 -8.47 13.21 8.24
N ARG A 33 -8.07 12.51 9.30
CA ARG A 33 -7.50 11.17 9.20
C ARG A 33 -8.41 10.18 8.47
N PRO A 34 -9.73 10.08 8.76
CA PRO A 34 -10.61 9.16 8.04
C PRO A 34 -10.67 9.44 6.54
N ALA A 35 -10.68 10.71 6.15
CA ALA A 35 -10.67 11.10 4.74
C ALA A 35 -9.36 10.70 4.05
N MET A 36 -8.23 10.87 4.73
CA MET A 36 -6.92 10.43 4.23
C MET A 36 -6.87 8.92 4.03
N VAL A 37 -7.32 8.14 5.02
CA VAL A 37 -7.34 6.67 4.93
C VAL A 37 -8.20 6.23 3.74
N ALA A 38 -9.42 6.73 3.62
CA ALA A 38 -10.32 6.39 2.52
C ALA A 38 -9.76 6.80 1.13
N MET A 39 -9.09 7.95 1.06
CA MET A 39 -8.41 8.39 -0.16
C MET A 39 -7.22 7.48 -0.50
N TRP A 40 -6.42 7.12 0.50
CA TRP A 40 -5.24 6.28 0.34
C TRP A 40 -5.60 4.87 -0.10
N ASP A 41 -6.65 4.27 0.47
CA ASP A 41 -7.12 2.94 0.08
C ASP A 41 -7.55 2.92 -1.38
N LYS A 42 -8.33 3.91 -1.83
CA LYS A 42 -8.72 4.05 -3.24
C LYS A 42 -7.52 4.27 -4.17
N PHE A 43 -6.57 5.09 -3.73
CA PHE A 43 -5.37 5.38 -4.49
C PHE A 43 -4.49 4.13 -4.63
N LEU A 44 -4.27 3.38 -3.54
CA LEU A 44 -3.53 2.12 -3.58
C LEU A 44 -4.20 1.09 -4.48
N HIS A 45 -5.52 0.95 -4.37
CA HIS A 45 -6.27 0.07 -5.26
C HIS A 45 -6.01 0.42 -6.74
N LEU A 46 -6.13 1.69 -7.09
CA LEU A 46 -5.88 2.16 -8.45
C LEU A 46 -4.43 1.89 -8.89
N VAL A 47 -3.45 2.25 -8.09
CA VAL A 47 -2.02 2.13 -8.45
C VAL A 47 -1.60 0.67 -8.56
N ILE A 48 -1.99 -0.18 -7.61
CA ILE A 48 -1.58 -1.58 -7.57
C ILE A 48 -2.36 -2.40 -8.61
N TRP A 49 -3.69 -2.40 -8.54
CA TRP A 49 -4.53 -3.30 -9.35
C TRP A 49 -4.66 -2.84 -10.80
N SER A 50 -4.86 -1.56 -11.03
CA SER A 50 -5.03 -1.03 -12.39
C SER A 50 -3.72 -0.71 -13.10
N GLY A 51 -2.66 -0.43 -12.34
CA GLY A 51 -1.34 -0.09 -12.88
C GLY A 51 -0.34 -1.23 -12.74
N MET A 52 0.20 -1.41 -11.56
CA MET A 52 1.34 -2.30 -11.30
C MET A 52 1.12 -3.74 -11.76
N LEU A 53 -0.01 -4.36 -11.39
CA LEU A 53 -0.32 -5.74 -11.75
C LEU A 53 -0.45 -5.93 -13.26
N LYS A 54 -1.12 -4.99 -13.93
CA LYS A 54 -1.28 -5.05 -15.40
C LYS A 54 0.05 -4.86 -16.12
N LEU A 55 0.87 -3.91 -15.69
CA LEU A 55 2.18 -3.65 -16.27
C LEU A 55 3.11 -4.86 -16.11
N CYS A 56 3.10 -5.48 -14.92
CA CYS A 56 3.92 -6.67 -14.65
C CYS A 56 3.34 -7.96 -15.21
N GLY A 57 2.04 -7.98 -15.56
CA GLY A 57 1.33 -9.21 -15.96
C GLY A 57 1.16 -10.19 -14.80
N ILE A 58 0.98 -9.65 -13.58
CA ILE A 58 0.78 -10.43 -12.35
C ILE A 58 -0.71 -10.55 -12.07
N THR A 59 -1.15 -11.74 -11.71
CA THR A 59 -2.50 -12.01 -11.22
C THR A 59 -2.44 -12.42 -9.75
N ILE A 60 -3.39 -11.95 -8.95
CA ILE A 60 -3.51 -12.30 -7.54
C ILE A 60 -4.76 -13.15 -7.36
N GLU A 61 -4.60 -14.31 -6.76
CA GLU A 61 -5.69 -15.15 -6.29
C GLU A 61 -5.74 -15.09 -4.77
N VAL A 62 -6.84 -14.65 -4.21
CA VAL A 62 -7.05 -14.60 -2.76
C VAL A 62 -7.94 -15.77 -2.35
N ARG A 63 -7.40 -16.69 -1.57
CA ARG A 63 -8.12 -17.83 -0.99
C ARG A 63 -8.33 -17.59 0.50
N GLY A 64 -9.46 -18.02 1.05
CA GLY A 64 -9.76 -17.89 2.46
C GLY A 64 -10.28 -16.50 2.88
N LYS A 65 -10.91 -15.77 1.96
CA LYS A 65 -11.52 -14.46 2.28
C LYS A 65 -12.56 -14.56 3.40
N GLU A 66 -13.20 -15.71 3.54
CA GLU A 66 -14.16 -16.02 4.59
C GLU A 66 -13.58 -15.99 6.01
N TYR A 67 -12.26 -16.09 6.15
CA TYR A 67 -11.56 -16.00 7.44
C TYR A 67 -11.14 -14.56 7.80
N ILE A 68 -11.36 -13.60 6.91
CA ILE A 68 -11.08 -12.19 7.18
C ILE A 68 -12.22 -11.63 8.04
N THR A 69 -12.00 -11.62 9.35
CA THR A 69 -12.96 -11.09 10.33
C THR A 69 -12.33 -9.96 11.15
N PRO A 70 -13.13 -9.00 11.64
CA PRO A 70 -12.62 -7.94 12.51
C PRO A 70 -11.96 -8.49 13.78
N GLY A 71 -10.89 -7.83 14.24
CA GLY A 71 -10.24 -8.15 15.50
C GLY A 71 -9.28 -9.33 15.47
N VAL A 72 -8.88 -9.80 14.29
CA VAL A 72 -7.87 -10.86 14.16
C VAL A 72 -6.50 -10.28 13.80
N ILE A 73 -5.46 -11.01 14.18
CA ILE A 73 -4.07 -10.70 13.82
C ILE A 73 -3.66 -11.66 12.70
N PHE A 74 -3.21 -11.09 11.58
CA PHE A 74 -2.65 -11.83 10.46
C PHE A 74 -1.14 -11.89 10.57
N ALA A 75 -0.58 -13.07 10.82
CA ALA A 75 0.85 -13.32 10.77
C ALA A 75 1.21 -13.78 9.36
N SER A 76 1.73 -12.87 8.56
CA SER A 76 2.12 -13.14 7.18
C SER A 76 3.62 -13.19 7.01
N LYS A 77 4.08 -14.04 6.12
CA LYS A 77 5.48 -14.05 5.68
C LYS A 77 5.75 -12.78 4.87
N HIS A 78 6.80 -12.06 5.21
CA HIS A 78 7.20 -10.83 4.53
C HIS A 78 8.34 -11.12 3.56
N GLU A 79 8.03 -11.19 2.27
CA GLU A 79 8.99 -11.51 1.21
C GLU A 79 9.28 -10.33 0.28
N SER A 80 8.35 -9.36 0.19
CA SER A 80 8.51 -8.16 -0.63
C SER A 80 7.68 -6.99 -0.11
N ALA A 81 7.89 -5.78 -0.64
CA ALA A 81 7.04 -4.65 -0.34
C ALA A 81 5.64 -4.79 -0.94
N PHE A 82 5.45 -5.66 -1.92
CA PHE A 82 4.20 -5.83 -2.66
C PHE A 82 3.05 -6.30 -1.76
N GLU A 83 3.28 -7.31 -0.91
CA GLU A 83 2.23 -7.84 -0.04
C GLU A 83 1.71 -6.81 0.95
N THR A 84 2.55 -5.87 1.39
CA THR A 84 2.11 -4.79 2.29
C THR A 84 1.02 -3.95 1.64
N TYR A 85 1.18 -3.60 0.38
CA TYR A 85 0.17 -2.84 -0.36
C TYR A 85 -1.03 -3.70 -0.74
N ALA A 86 -0.81 -4.97 -1.10
CA ALA A 86 -1.89 -5.89 -1.45
C ALA A 86 -2.80 -6.17 -0.24
N TYR A 87 -2.24 -6.36 0.95
CA TYR A 87 -3.03 -6.60 2.16
C TYR A 87 -3.87 -5.39 2.57
N THR A 88 -3.41 -4.17 2.36
CA THR A 88 -4.21 -2.97 2.63
C THR A 88 -5.52 -2.98 1.82
N ASP A 89 -5.48 -3.50 0.59
CA ASP A 89 -6.67 -3.62 -0.26
C ASP A 89 -7.52 -4.86 0.06
N ILE A 90 -6.87 -6.00 0.35
CA ILE A 90 -7.56 -7.28 0.61
C ILE A 90 -8.22 -7.31 1.99
N ILE A 91 -7.58 -6.69 2.99
CA ILE A 91 -8.01 -6.68 4.39
C ILE A 91 -8.41 -5.25 4.77
N PRO A 92 -9.70 -4.90 4.73
CA PRO A 92 -10.17 -3.57 5.03
C PRO A 92 -9.71 -3.08 6.41
N HIS A 93 -9.25 -1.84 6.47
CA HIS A 93 -8.77 -1.19 7.70
C HIS A 93 -7.62 -1.93 8.41
N SER A 94 -6.82 -2.68 7.65
CA SER A 94 -5.64 -3.36 8.20
C SER A 94 -4.61 -2.34 8.69
N VAL A 95 -4.00 -2.66 9.84
CA VAL A 95 -2.91 -1.89 10.45
C VAL A 95 -1.68 -2.78 10.52
N PHE A 96 -0.55 -2.29 10.08
CA PHE A 96 0.71 -3.05 10.10
C PHE A 96 1.58 -2.64 11.28
N VAL A 97 2.27 -3.62 11.85
CA VAL A 97 3.40 -3.37 12.74
C VAL A 97 4.62 -3.09 11.90
N LEU A 98 5.17 -1.92 12.03
CA LEU A 98 6.30 -1.44 11.24
C LEU A 98 7.59 -1.42 12.05
N LYS A 99 8.71 -1.53 11.34
CA LYS A 99 10.01 -1.26 11.92
C LYS A 99 10.14 0.22 12.26
N LYS A 100 10.54 0.56 13.49
CA LYS A 100 10.61 1.94 13.99
C LYS A 100 11.41 2.89 13.08
N GLU A 101 12.48 2.39 12.48
CA GLU A 101 13.34 3.18 11.60
C GLU A 101 12.61 3.70 10.34
N LEU A 102 11.55 3.02 9.91
CA LEU A 102 10.74 3.46 8.76
C LEU A 102 9.96 4.75 9.06
N THR A 103 9.67 5.04 10.33
CA THR A 103 8.99 6.27 10.74
C THR A 103 9.87 7.51 10.58
N TYR A 104 11.19 7.34 10.47
CA TYR A 104 12.14 8.44 10.26
C TYR A 104 12.27 8.86 8.78
N ILE A 105 11.73 8.06 7.85
CA ILE A 105 11.75 8.40 6.43
C ILE A 105 10.74 9.53 6.19
N PRO A 106 11.20 10.71 5.73
CA PRO A 106 10.31 11.83 5.44
C PRO A 106 9.19 11.44 4.47
N LEU A 107 8.02 12.02 4.62
CA LEU A 107 6.78 11.74 3.90
C LEU A 107 6.23 10.33 4.17
N PHE A 108 7.01 9.29 3.96
CA PHE A 108 6.61 7.90 4.17
C PHE A 108 6.24 7.66 5.64
N GLY A 109 7.16 7.92 6.58
CA GLY A 109 6.95 7.70 8.01
C GLY A 109 5.80 8.54 8.57
N TRP A 110 5.69 9.80 8.13
CA TRP A 110 4.58 10.67 8.53
C TRP A 110 3.24 10.16 8.01
N GLY A 111 3.19 9.68 6.77
CA GLY A 111 2.01 9.05 6.19
C GLY A 111 1.59 7.80 6.97
N GLN A 112 2.53 6.94 7.32
CA GLN A 112 2.27 5.72 8.10
C GLN A 112 1.74 6.05 9.51
N ALA A 113 2.33 7.04 10.18
CA ALA A 113 1.85 7.49 11.49
C ALA A 113 0.43 8.06 11.43
N LEU A 114 0.12 8.88 10.43
CA LEU A 114 -1.23 9.42 10.20
C LEU A 114 -2.23 8.33 9.81
N TYR A 115 -1.81 7.33 9.05
CA TYR A 115 -2.66 6.17 8.72
C TYR A 115 -2.98 5.34 9.98
N GLY A 116 -2.07 5.30 10.93
CA GLY A 116 -2.22 4.60 12.21
C GLY A 116 -1.49 3.28 12.29
N MET A 117 -0.45 3.12 11.51
CA MET A 117 0.46 1.98 11.62
C MET A 117 1.17 1.99 12.99
N ILE A 118 1.53 0.81 13.49
CA ILE A 118 2.08 0.59 14.83
C ILE A 118 3.57 0.28 14.75
#